data_4a0a403a507bc39a69ac850c1b7324da
#
_entry.id   4a0a403a507bc39a69ac850c1b7324da
#
_cell.length_a   1.000
_cell.length_b   1.000
_cell.length_c   1.000
_cell.angle_alpha   90.00
_cell.angle_beta   90.00
_cell.angle_gamma   90.00
#
_symmetry.space_group_name_H-M   'P 1'
#
loop_
_entity.id
_entity.type
_entity.pdbx_description
1 polymer ?
#
loop_
_entity_poly.entity_id
_entity_poly.type
_entity_poly.pdbx_seq_one_letter_code
_entity_poly.pdbx_strand_id
1 'polypeptide(L)'
;MWSKILSFVPEWSLWMQAFLVVIIPLVILKAARWISSSIRKGAFTNFDSQQKQSSGDSSSNGPDQVQGIETGAYANIKLTGHYTTDLISSRETFGKNADVHIREFFIYGTDTPAAVMYVDGLVDQELVDDHLITPLMLRGVPELKQDAFIHPENAHLLKGYLKNHLLPVSQVEETESLQELALGVLSGKNALIIDGMPGALLIGSAKGKTRSIEEPLSEALLRGPRIGFTESLSDNTGVLRRYGSNQSLFIQKYEVGTRIKKDLVIAYIYDIANPEIVAEVQKRIEKLDVDAMLESGYVEQLIEDDQLSPFQQVQNTERPDRVIGALLEGRVAILLDGTPFALIVPTTFSMLLQSPEDYYERWIPGTFLRMLRFLAAMIALLAPALYISFISFHPGLIPTKLALTIIETRKGVPFPSIIEALIMETAIEILREAGIRLPKPIGPAMGIVGGLIIGDAAVQAGIVSPFLVIVVAVTAISSFSIPTYSAGITLRILRFIGMFSAAILGLYGVVLFILLLCSHLARLQSFGVPYVSPSVPYRLSDWKDFLIRAPMSMMKKRPYMMKPQDQDRKK
;
A
#
# COMPACT_ATOMS: atom_id res chain seq x y z
N MET A 1 -64.80 -5.17 11.94
CA MET A 1 -63.52 -5.89 11.76
C MET A 1 -62.69 -5.29 10.64
N TRP A 2 -63.27 -4.95 9.52
CA TRP A 2 -62.57 -4.34 8.38
C TRP A 2 -62.04 -2.92 8.65
N SER A 3 -62.76 -2.10 9.46
CA SER A 3 -62.33 -0.75 9.80
C SER A 3 -61.04 -0.70 10.65
N LYS A 4 -60.77 -1.74 11.45
CA LYS A 4 -59.54 -1.86 12.23
C LYS A 4 -58.33 -2.32 11.36
N ILE A 5 -58.57 -3.04 10.27
CA ILE A 5 -57.52 -3.45 9.33
C ILE A 5 -57.13 -2.27 8.44
N LEU A 6 -58.06 -1.43 8.04
CA LEU A 6 -57.77 -0.24 7.24
C LEU A 6 -56.99 0.84 8.03
N SER A 7 -57.05 0.87 9.35
CA SER A 7 -56.26 1.80 10.17
C SER A 7 -54.78 1.36 10.30
N PHE A 8 -54.42 0.14 9.89
CA PHE A 8 -53.03 -0.34 9.82
C PHE A 8 -52.39 -0.20 8.42
N VAL A 9 -53.17 0.24 7.42
CA VAL A 9 -52.61 0.54 6.10
C VAL A 9 -51.92 1.91 6.17
N PRO A 10 -50.59 1.98 5.91
CA PRO A 10 -49.88 3.26 5.92
C PRO A 10 -50.49 4.23 4.90
N GLU A 11 -50.46 5.51 5.21
CA GLU A 11 -50.91 6.56 4.29
C GLU A 11 -50.19 6.43 2.94
N TRP A 12 -50.90 6.76 1.86
CA TRP A 12 -50.34 6.70 0.48
C TRP A 12 -49.02 7.46 0.33
N SER A 13 -48.82 8.51 1.11
CA SER A 13 -47.58 9.27 1.19
C SER A 13 -46.35 8.42 1.62
N LEU A 14 -46.57 7.49 2.55
CA LEU A 14 -45.52 6.55 3.01
C LEU A 14 -45.15 5.50 1.95
N TRP A 15 -46.14 5.02 1.19
CA TRP A 15 -45.86 4.12 0.06
C TRP A 15 -45.11 4.82 -1.06
N MET A 16 -45.43 6.09 -1.34
CA MET A 16 -44.73 6.90 -2.33
C MET A 16 -43.29 7.21 -1.89
N GLN A 17 -43.07 7.48 -0.61
CA GLN A 17 -41.72 7.67 -0.06
C GLN A 17 -40.89 6.37 -0.12
N ALA A 18 -41.46 5.24 0.27
CA ALA A 18 -40.80 3.92 0.16
C ALA A 18 -40.45 3.58 -1.29
N PHE A 19 -41.32 3.88 -2.24
CA PHE A 19 -41.11 3.69 -3.67
C PHE A 19 -39.98 4.59 -4.20
N LEU A 20 -39.96 5.87 -3.80
CA LEU A 20 -38.90 6.81 -4.19
C LEU A 20 -37.52 6.39 -3.65
N VAL A 21 -37.45 5.89 -2.41
CA VAL A 21 -36.16 5.48 -1.82
C VAL A 21 -35.61 4.20 -2.43
N VAL A 22 -36.45 3.32 -2.95
CA VAL A 22 -35.98 2.15 -3.71
C VAL A 22 -35.61 2.55 -5.13
N ILE A 23 -36.36 3.43 -5.76
CA ILE A 23 -36.17 3.81 -7.17
C ILE A 23 -35.01 4.79 -7.34
N ILE A 24 -34.87 5.79 -6.48
CA ILE A 24 -33.79 6.79 -6.61
C ILE A 24 -32.40 6.14 -6.61
N PRO A 25 -32.04 5.25 -5.66
CA PRO A 25 -30.77 4.54 -5.72
C PRO A 25 -30.62 3.61 -6.94
N LEU A 26 -31.71 2.95 -7.36
CA LEU A 26 -31.69 2.11 -8.56
C LEU A 26 -31.51 2.93 -9.84
N VAL A 27 -32.12 4.10 -9.91
CA VAL A 27 -31.95 5.04 -11.03
C VAL A 27 -30.53 5.62 -11.03
N ILE A 28 -30.01 6.00 -9.87
CA ILE A 28 -28.63 6.50 -9.72
C ILE A 28 -27.62 5.39 -10.10
N LEU A 29 -27.82 4.16 -9.62
CA LEU A 29 -26.96 3.02 -9.98
C LEU A 29 -27.05 2.67 -11.48
N LYS A 30 -28.24 2.77 -12.08
CA LYS A 30 -28.39 2.59 -13.53
C LYS A 30 -27.76 3.72 -14.33
N ALA A 31 -27.93 4.96 -13.88
CA ALA A 31 -27.32 6.12 -14.51
C ALA A 31 -25.79 6.08 -14.38
N ALA A 32 -25.24 5.74 -13.21
CA ALA A 32 -23.82 5.55 -13.01
C ALA A 32 -23.25 4.43 -13.89
N ARG A 33 -23.96 3.29 -14.02
CA ARG A 33 -23.56 2.22 -14.94
C ARG A 33 -23.66 2.64 -16.40
N TRP A 34 -24.68 3.38 -16.77
CA TRP A 34 -24.84 3.90 -18.13
C TRP A 34 -23.74 4.90 -18.47
N ILE A 35 -23.42 5.81 -17.55
CA ILE A 35 -22.31 6.76 -17.69
C ILE A 35 -20.96 6.01 -17.80
N SER A 36 -20.70 5.04 -16.91
CA SER A 36 -19.45 4.25 -16.95
C SER A 36 -19.35 3.38 -18.22
N SER A 37 -20.47 2.83 -18.71
CA SER A 37 -20.50 2.07 -19.96
C SER A 37 -20.34 2.97 -21.19
N SER A 38 -20.84 4.21 -21.13
CA SER A 38 -20.71 5.21 -22.20
C SER A 38 -19.28 5.75 -22.27
N ILE A 39 -18.64 5.98 -21.12
CA ILE A 39 -17.22 6.37 -21.04
C ILE A 39 -16.34 5.20 -21.55
N ARG A 40 -16.62 3.95 -21.15
CA ARG A 40 -15.91 2.77 -21.68
C ARG A 40 -16.09 2.61 -23.19
N LYS A 41 -17.29 2.80 -23.72
CA LYS A 41 -17.54 2.71 -25.17
C LYS A 41 -16.83 3.83 -25.95
N GLY A 42 -16.78 5.05 -25.41
CA GLY A 42 -16.06 6.17 -26.02
C GLY A 42 -14.54 5.98 -26.05
N ALA A 43 -13.98 5.33 -25.03
CA ALA A 43 -12.55 4.98 -25.00
C ALA A 43 -12.20 3.82 -25.95
N PHE A 44 -13.10 2.84 -26.15
CA PHE A 44 -12.85 1.70 -27.03
C PHE A 44 -13.06 2.00 -28.51
N THR A 45 -13.95 2.95 -28.90
CA THR A 45 -14.18 3.27 -30.32
C THR A 45 -13.03 4.07 -30.96
N ASN A 46 -12.21 4.73 -30.17
CA ASN A 46 -11.00 5.38 -30.68
C ASN A 46 -9.81 4.42 -30.83
N PHE A 47 -9.85 3.22 -30.19
CA PHE A 47 -8.77 2.22 -30.26
C PHE A 47 -8.90 1.27 -31.45
N ASP A 48 -10.14 0.87 -31.81
CA ASP A 48 -10.38 -0.07 -32.94
C ASP A 48 -10.14 0.54 -34.32
N SER A 49 -10.13 1.87 -34.45
CA SER A 49 -9.88 2.55 -35.73
C SER A 49 -8.38 2.68 -36.07
N GLN A 50 -7.49 2.59 -35.09
CA GLN A 50 -6.03 2.62 -35.34
C GLN A 50 -5.40 1.23 -35.54
N GLN A 51 -6.04 0.16 -35.02
CA GLN A 51 -5.48 -1.21 -35.12
C GLN A 51 -5.75 -1.91 -36.46
N LYS A 52 -6.62 -1.35 -37.32
CA LYS A 52 -6.90 -1.92 -38.66
C LYS A 52 -5.94 -1.48 -39.77
N GLN A 53 -4.96 -0.62 -39.50
CA GLN A 53 -4.01 -0.14 -40.52
C GLN A 53 -2.57 -0.66 -40.38
N SER A 54 -2.28 -1.54 -39.40
CA SER A 54 -0.91 -2.08 -39.19
C SER A 54 -0.84 -3.61 -39.05
N SER A 55 -1.73 -4.35 -39.70
CA SER A 55 -1.60 -5.81 -39.81
C SER A 55 -1.01 -6.20 -41.18
N GLY A 56 0.30 -6.11 -41.25
CA GLY A 56 1.11 -6.70 -42.31
C GLY A 56 2.36 -7.25 -41.66
N ASP A 57 2.47 -8.58 -41.64
CA ASP A 57 3.62 -9.44 -41.38
C ASP A 57 4.60 -9.07 -40.25
N SER A 58 4.48 -9.79 -39.13
CA SER A 58 5.65 -10.38 -38.46
C SER A 58 5.23 -11.53 -37.54
N SER A 59 5.92 -12.62 -37.74
CA SER A 59 5.84 -13.93 -37.09
C SER A 59 5.74 -13.89 -35.56
N SER A 60 4.86 -14.76 -35.08
CA SER A 60 4.69 -15.24 -33.71
C SER A 60 5.99 -15.49 -32.94
N ASN A 61 6.28 -14.66 -31.95
CA ASN A 61 6.97 -15.07 -30.74
C ASN A 61 5.99 -14.80 -29.59
N GLY A 62 5.49 -15.86 -28.97
CA GLY A 62 4.67 -15.81 -27.78
C GLY A 62 5.45 -15.19 -26.61
N PRO A 63 4.75 -14.69 -25.56
CA PRO A 63 5.44 -14.10 -24.41
C PRO A 63 6.35 -15.15 -23.78
N ASP A 64 7.64 -14.83 -23.69
CA ASP A 64 8.61 -15.61 -22.94
C ASP A 64 8.04 -15.91 -21.56
N GLN A 65 7.76 -17.18 -21.31
CA GLN A 65 7.53 -17.68 -19.97
C GLN A 65 8.79 -17.36 -19.18
N VAL A 66 8.69 -16.43 -18.23
CA VAL A 66 9.72 -16.18 -17.23
C VAL A 66 9.94 -17.50 -16.51
N GLN A 67 10.96 -18.25 -16.92
CA GLN A 67 11.40 -19.45 -16.22
C GLN A 67 11.76 -19.05 -14.81
N GLY A 68 11.00 -19.54 -13.85
CA GLY A 68 11.19 -19.26 -12.44
C GLY A 68 12.55 -19.73 -12.00
N ILE A 69 13.26 -18.85 -11.33
CA ILE A 69 14.49 -19.17 -10.63
C ILE A 69 14.12 -20.10 -9.48
N GLU A 70 14.36 -21.40 -9.64
CA GLU A 70 14.28 -22.35 -8.53
C GLU A 70 15.34 -21.97 -7.50
N THR A 71 14.94 -21.42 -6.37
CA THR A 71 15.79 -20.98 -5.25
C THR A 71 16.69 -22.08 -4.69
N GLY A 72 16.51 -23.32 -5.10
CA GLY A 72 17.36 -24.47 -4.79
C GLY A 72 18.44 -24.78 -5.83
N ALA A 73 18.33 -24.25 -7.06
CA ALA A 73 19.23 -24.63 -8.16
C ALA A 73 20.64 -24.05 -8.03
N TYR A 74 20.80 -22.93 -7.32
CA TYR A 74 22.09 -22.21 -7.21
C TYR A 74 22.88 -22.53 -5.94
N ALA A 75 22.36 -23.35 -5.04
CA ALA A 75 22.96 -23.63 -3.73
C ALA A 75 24.38 -24.24 -3.77
N ASN A 76 24.81 -24.78 -4.92
CA ASN A 76 26.09 -25.48 -5.06
C ASN A 76 26.96 -24.99 -6.23
N ILE A 77 26.63 -23.87 -6.87
CA ILE A 77 27.42 -23.34 -7.98
C ILE A 77 28.65 -22.64 -7.40
N LYS A 78 29.83 -23.14 -7.72
CA LYS A 78 31.10 -22.48 -7.40
C LYS A 78 31.51 -21.55 -8.52
N LEU A 79 32.09 -20.42 -8.15
CA LEU A 79 32.74 -19.51 -9.09
C LEU A 79 34.00 -20.17 -9.65
N THR A 80 34.10 -20.20 -10.97
CA THR A 80 35.14 -20.97 -11.69
C THR A 80 36.46 -20.20 -11.86
N GLY A 81 36.40 -18.87 -11.73
CA GLY A 81 37.52 -17.98 -12.09
C GLY A 81 37.58 -17.61 -13.57
N HIS A 82 36.65 -18.14 -14.39
CA HIS A 82 36.48 -17.69 -15.77
C HIS A 82 35.46 -16.55 -15.80
N TYR A 83 35.92 -15.36 -16.10
CA TYR A 83 35.12 -14.14 -16.06
C TYR A 83 33.77 -14.25 -16.77
N THR A 84 33.76 -14.73 -18.02
CA THR A 84 32.55 -14.84 -18.83
C THR A 84 31.51 -15.79 -18.22
N THR A 85 31.95 -16.95 -17.71
CA THR A 85 31.07 -17.95 -17.09
C THR A 85 30.50 -17.44 -15.79
N ASP A 86 31.36 -16.86 -14.93
CA ASP A 86 30.94 -16.36 -13.61
C ASP A 86 30.05 -15.12 -13.73
N LEU A 87 30.30 -14.27 -14.74
CA LEU A 87 29.45 -13.11 -15.03
C LEU A 87 28.06 -13.52 -15.52
N ILE A 88 27.98 -14.50 -16.44
CA ILE A 88 26.72 -15.02 -16.96
C ILE A 88 25.90 -15.64 -15.80
N SER A 89 26.52 -16.50 -15.00
CA SER A 89 25.87 -17.13 -13.84
C SER A 89 25.40 -16.10 -12.81
N SER A 90 26.18 -15.04 -12.60
CA SER A 90 25.77 -13.92 -11.73
C SER A 90 24.60 -13.16 -12.31
N ARG A 91 24.60 -12.84 -13.62
CA ARG A 91 23.47 -12.20 -14.30
C ARG A 91 22.19 -13.02 -14.24
N GLU A 92 22.30 -14.33 -14.40
CA GLU A 92 21.15 -15.24 -14.26
C GLU A 92 20.64 -15.28 -12.82
N THR A 93 21.53 -15.29 -11.83
CA THR A 93 21.18 -15.32 -10.39
C THR A 93 20.46 -14.05 -9.93
N PHE A 94 20.93 -12.89 -10.37
CA PHE A 94 20.24 -11.63 -10.06
C PHE A 94 18.99 -11.43 -10.93
N GLY A 95 18.90 -12.13 -12.04
CA GLY A 95 17.79 -12.04 -12.98
C GLY A 95 17.59 -10.63 -13.52
N LYS A 96 16.31 -10.22 -13.60
CA LYS A 96 15.94 -8.89 -14.07
C LYS A 96 15.72 -7.88 -12.90
N ASN A 97 16.41 -8.06 -11.78
CA ASN A 97 16.34 -7.11 -10.68
C ASN A 97 16.91 -5.76 -11.11
N ALA A 98 16.08 -4.74 -11.14
CA ALA A 98 16.42 -3.44 -11.69
C ALA A 98 17.34 -2.60 -10.78
N ASP A 99 17.41 -2.95 -9.50
CA ASP A 99 18.23 -2.30 -8.48
C ASP A 99 19.64 -2.89 -8.38
N VAL A 100 19.94 -3.99 -9.10
CA VAL A 100 21.28 -4.59 -9.15
C VAL A 100 22.03 -4.08 -10.38
N HIS A 101 23.15 -3.43 -10.15
CA HIS A 101 24.01 -2.90 -11.19
C HIS A 101 25.26 -3.75 -11.35
N ILE A 102 25.64 -3.99 -12.59
CA ILE A 102 26.86 -4.71 -12.97
C ILE A 102 27.65 -3.81 -13.90
N ARG A 103 28.83 -3.35 -13.45
CA ARG A 103 29.73 -2.53 -14.24
C ARG A 103 30.95 -3.33 -14.62
N GLU A 104 31.16 -3.50 -15.92
CA GLU A 104 32.33 -4.17 -16.52
C GLU A 104 33.40 -3.14 -16.87
N PHE A 105 34.66 -3.46 -16.63
CA PHE A 105 35.82 -2.63 -16.94
C PHE A 105 37.11 -3.48 -17.07
N PHE A 106 38.20 -2.86 -17.50
CA PHE A 106 39.51 -3.50 -17.52
C PHE A 106 40.41 -2.91 -16.45
N ILE A 107 41.19 -3.76 -15.80
CA ILE A 107 42.16 -3.33 -14.78
C ILE A 107 43.36 -2.69 -15.51
N TYR A 108 43.67 -1.44 -15.12
CA TYR A 108 44.76 -0.68 -15.74
C TYR A 108 46.09 -1.43 -15.67
N GLY A 109 46.80 -1.51 -16.80
CA GLY A 109 48.11 -2.12 -16.94
C GLY A 109 48.10 -3.63 -17.14
N THR A 110 46.96 -4.34 -17.09
CA THR A 110 46.90 -5.79 -17.25
C THR A 110 45.97 -6.26 -18.35
N ASP A 111 45.09 -5.38 -18.88
CA ASP A 111 43.99 -5.71 -19.80
C ASP A 111 43.09 -6.85 -19.31
N THR A 112 43.10 -7.13 -18.00
CA THR A 112 42.31 -8.18 -17.36
C THR A 112 40.87 -7.66 -17.17
N PRO A 113 39.84 -8.36 -17.70
CA PRO A 113 38.48 -7.96 -17.50
C PRO A 113 38.04 -8.18 -16.05
N ALA A 114 37.29 -7.23 -15.52
CA ALA A 114 36.74 -7.26 -14.18
C ALA A 114 35.28 -6.71 -14.18
N ALA A 115 34.49 -7.16 -13.24
CA ALA A 115 33.13 -6.64 -13.03
C ALA A 115 32.88 -6.36 -11.55
N VAL A 116 32.27 -5.20 -11.29
CA VAL A 116 31.74 -4.84 -9.98
C VAL A 116 30.23 -4.95 -10.00
N MET A 117 29.68 -5.60 -8.98
CA MET A 117 28.23 -5.77 -8.79
C MET A 117 27.82 -5.13 -7.47
N TYR A 118 26.77 -4.33 -7.50
CA TYR A 118 26.23 -3.66 -6.31
C TYR A 118 24.73 -3.39 -6.44
N VAL A 119 24.08 -3.12 -5.31
CA VAL A 119 22.66 -2.73 -5.27
C VAL A 119 22.56 -1.23 -5.04
N ASP A 120 21.84 -0.55 -5.93
CA ASP A 120 21.55 0.88 -5.79
C ASP A 120 20.75 1.16 -4.51
N GLY A 121 21.03 2.30 -3.86
CA GLY A 121 20.41 2.67 -2.57
C GLY A 121 20.95 1.93 -1.33
N LEU A 122 21.68 0.81 -1.49
CA LEU A 122 22.35 0.13 -0.38
C LEU A 122 23.81 0.53 -0.20
N VAL A 123 24.48 0.86 -1.28
CA VAL A 123 25.89 1.23 -1.29
C VAL A 123 26.07 2.74 -1.49
N ASP A 124 27.18 3.25 -1.00
CA ASP A 124 27.60 4.62 -1.27
C ASP A 124 28.37 4.64 -2.61
N GLN A 125 27.74 5.21 -3.64
CA GLN A 125 28.30 5.23 -4.99
C GLN A 125 29.63 6.02 -5.05
N GLU A 126 29.78 7.10 -4.29
CA GLU A 126 31.03 7.87 -4.23
C GLU A 126 32.17 7.00 -3.69
N LEU A 127 31.89 6.20 -2.64
CA LEU A 127 32.88 5.26 -2.10
C LEU A 127 33.22 4.13 -3.10
N VAL A 128 32.25 3.65 -3.87
CA VAL A 128 32.48 2.63 -4.90
C VAL A 128 33.35 3.21 -6.01
N ASP A 129 33.05 4.41 -6.48
CA ASP A 129 33.80 5.05 -7.56
C ASP A 129 35.22 5.42 -7.10
N ASP A 130 35.37 6.05 -5.93
CA ASP A 130 36.68 6.56 -5.46
C ASP A 130 37.58 5.48 -4.87
N HIS A 131 37.04 4.48 -4.18
CA HIS A 131 37.84 3.49 -3.47
C HIS A 131 37.87 2.12 -4.12
N LEU A 132 37.02 1.87 -5.12
CA LEU A 132 37.00 0.58 -5.82
C LEU A 132 37.34 0.75 -7.31
N ILE A 133 36.53 1.52 -8.05
CA ILE A 133 36.66 1.63 -9.51
C ILE A 133 37.89 2.47 -9.90
N THR A 134 38.05 3.64 -9.31
CA THR A 134 39.16 4.56 -9.62
C THR A 134 40.52 3.91 -9.35
N PRO A 135 40.81 3.26 -8.21
CA PRO A 135 42.06 2.57 -8.01
C PRO A 135 42.34 1.46 -9.03
N LEU A 136 41.31 0.68 -9.38
CA LEU A 136 41.45 -0.42 -10.34
C LEU A 136 41.66 0.08 -11.78
N MET A 137 41.00 1.18 -12.18
CA MET A 137 41.07 1.70 -13.54
C MET A 137 42.23 2.70 -13.78
N LEU A 138 42.73 3.39 -12.74
CA LEU A 138 43.72 4.47 -12.91
C LEU A 138 45.08 4.17 -12.26
N ARG A 139 45.11 3.39 -11.17
CA ARG A 139 46.37 3.09 -10.47
C ARG A 139 46.95 1.72 -10.86
N GLY A 140 46.06 0.75 -11.12
CA GLY A 140 46.41 -0.56 -11.64
C GLY A 140 47.49 -1.32 -10.87
N VAL A 141 48.08 -2.27 -11.54
CA VAL A 141 49.21 -3.10 -11.03
C VAL A 141 50.54 -2.57 -11.57
N PRO A 142 51.58 -2.37 -10.73
CA PRO A 142 52.87 -1.93 -11.20
C PRO A 142 53.46 -2.85 -12.27
N GLU A 143 54.09 -2.27 -13.30
CA GLU A 143 54.67 -2.99 -14.46
C GLU A 143 55.58 -4.16 -14.07
N LEU A 144 56.34 -4.04 -12.99
CA LEU A 144 57.23 -5.10 -12.46
C LEU A 144 56.52 -6.39 -12.01
N LYS A 145 55.17 -6.34 -11.87
CA LYS A 145 54.35 -7.49 -11.42
C LYS A 145 53.38 -7.99 -12.50
N GLN A 146 53.33 -7.37 -13.67
CA GLN A 146 52.43 -7.75 -14.75
C GLN A 146 52.65 -9.19 -15.22
N ASP A 147 53.90 -9.63 -15.39
CA ASP A 147 54.23 -10.99 -15.80
C ASP A 147 53.79 -12.05 -14.76
N ALA A 148 53.70 -11.66 -13.50
CA ALA A 148 53.25 -12.56 -12.43
C ALA A 148 51.73 -12.81 -12.44
N PHE A 149 50.93 -11.98 -13.12
CA PHE A 149 49.46 -12.07 -13.12
C PHE A 149 48.90 -12.75 -14.37
N ILE A 150 49.70 -12.95 -15.40
CA ILE A 150 49.30 -13.59 -16.67
C ILE A 150 49.08 -15.11 -16.50
N HIS A 151 49.65 -15.73 -15.48
CA HIS A 151 49.51 -17.16 -15.23
C HIS A 151 48.45 -17.47 -14.19
N PRO A 152 47.49 -18.38 -14.45
CA PRO A 152 46.41 -18.75 -13.51
C PRO A 152 46.94 -19.23 -12.13
N GLU A 153 48.14 -19.79 -12.08
CA GLU A 153 48.80 -20.26 -10.86
C GLU A 153 49.12 -19.12 -9.87
N ASN A 154 49.17 -17.87 -10.36
CA ASN A 154 49.50 -16.68 -9.58
C ASN A 154 48.28 -15.86 -9.12
N ALA A 155 47.07 -16.35 -9.33
CA ALA A 155 45.83 -15.67 -8.93
C ALA A 155 45.82 -15.27 -7.43
N HIS A 156 46.45 -16.06 -6.59
CA HIS A 156 46.62 -15.74 -5.16
C HIS A 156 47.47 -14.49 -4.91
N LEU A 157 48.47 -14.23 -5.77
CA LEU A 157 49.32 -13.04 -5.66
C LEU A 157 48.55 -11.78 -6.05
N LEU A 158 47.75 -11.85 -7.13
CA LEU A 158 46.86 -10.75 -7.53
C LEU A 158 45.87 -10.43 -6.43
N LYS A 159 45.19 -11.45 -5.88
CA LYS A 159 44.24 -11.34 -4.80
C LYS A 159 44.84 -10.68 -3.55
N GLY A 160 46.02 -11.15 -3.14
CA GLY A 160 46.76 -10.56 -2.03
C GLY A 160 47.18 -9.11 -2.28
N TYR A 161 47.59 -8.79 -3.50
CA TYR A 161 47.94 -7.42 -3.87
C TYR A 161 46.73 -6.47 -3.87
N LEU A 162 45.62 -6.89 -4.45
CA LEU A 162 44.39 -6.13 -4.46
C LEU A 162 43.92 -5.80 -3.04
N LYS A 163 43.86 -6.83 -2.18
CA LYS A 163 43.40 -6.72 -0.80
C LYS A 163 44.30 -5.84 0.08
N ASN A 164 45.62 -5.95 -0.08
CA ASN A 164 46.55 -5.32 0.85
C ASN A 164 47.15 -4.00 0.35
N HIS A 165 47.07 -3.71 -0.96
CA HIS A 165 47.78 -2.55 -1.54
C HIS A 165 46.90 -1.65 -2.40
N LEU A 166 45.86 -2.19 -3.07
CA LEU A 166 45.11 -1.41 -4.04
C LEU A 166 43.78 -0.93 -3.53
N LEU A 167 43.09 -1.74 -2.71
CA LEU A 167 41.75 -1.41 -2.19
C LEU A 167 41.85 -0.75 -0.81
N PRO A 168 41.65 0.56 -0.69
CA PRO A 168 41.72 1.27 0.59
C PRO A 168 40.42 1.13 1.39
N VAL A 169 39.93 -0.10 1.57
CA VAL A 169 38.67 -0.44 2.26
C VAL A 169 38.95 -1.36 3.44
N SER A 170 38.21 -1.19 4.52
CA SER A 170 38.46 -1.89 5.79
C SER A 170 37.96 -3.34 5.80
N GLN A 171 36.94 -3.67 5.01
CA GLN A 171 36.31 -4.99 5.00
C GLN A 171 36.36 -5.59 3.60
N VAL A 172 37.14 -6.65 3.45
CA VAL A 172 37.23 -7.45 2.21
C VAL A 172 37.13 -8.91 2.60
N GLU A 173 36.05 -9.56 2.20
CA GLU A 173 35.82 -10.98 2.38
C GLU A 173 35.95 -11.71 1.05
N GLU A 174 36.30 -13.00 1.10
CA GLU A 174 36.47 -13.82 -0.08
C GLU A 174 35.37 -14.88 -0.12
N THR A 175 34.81 -15.11 -1.30
CA THR A 175 33.83 -16.16 -1.51
C THR A 175 34.07 -16.92 -2.80
N GLU A 176 33.85 -18.24 -2.75
CA GLU A 176 33.88 -19.11 -3.92
C GLU A 176 32.47 -19.55 -4.34
N SER A 177 31.45 -19.19 -3.55
CA SER A 177 30.06 -19.57 -3.77
C SER A 177 29.28 -18.45 -4.43
N LEU A 178 28.60 -18.77 -5.52
CA LEU A 178 27.68 -17.83 -6.18
C LEU A 178 26.53 -17.39 -5.26
N GLN A 179 26.07 -18.29 -4.38
CA GLN A 179 25.04 -17.97 -3.41
C GLN A 179 25.52 -16.95 -2.36
N GLU A 180 26.74 -17.12 -1.82
CA GLU A 180 27.32 -16.16 -0.87
C GLU A 180 27.60 -14.82 -1.53
N LEU A 181 28.04 -14.82 -2.80
CA LEU A 181 28.19 -13.61 -3.60
C LEU A 181 26.85 -12.88 -3.71
N ALA A 182 25.79 -13.57 -4.11
CA ALA A 182 24.47 -12.98 -4.25
C ALA A 182 23.94 -12.42 -2.92
N LEU A 183 24.06 -13.18 -1.82
CA LEU A 183 23.66 -12.71 -0.48
C LEU A 183 24.48 -11.50 -0.04
N GLY A 184 25.80 -11.48 -0.32
CA GLY A 184 26.68 -10.36 -0.04
C GLY A 184 26.21 -9.09 -0.75
N VAL A 185 25.98 -9.17 -2.07
CA VAL A 185 25.50 -8.04 -2.88
C VAL A 185 24.13 -7.54 -2.41
N LEU A 186 23.19 -8.43 -2.20
CA LEU A 186 21.82 -8.07 -1.72
C LEU A 186 21.82 -7.55 -0.27
N SER A 187 22.90 -7.75 0.50
CA SER A 187 23.07 -7.16 1.83
C SER A 187 23.83 -5.82 1.83
N GLY A 188 24.20 -5.29 0.65
CA GLY A 188 24.86 -4.00 0.50
C GLY A 188 26.40 -4.06 0.45
N LYS A 189 26.99 -5.24 0.18
CA LYS A 189 28.41 -5.35 -0.18
C LYS A 189 28.56 -5.22 -1.69
N ASN A 190 29.74 -4.76 -2.13
CA ASN A 190 30.11 -4.82 -3.54
C ASN A 190 30.82 -6.14 -3.83
N ALA A 191 30.43 -6.84 -4.89
CA ALA A 191 31.16 -7.99 -5.35
C ALA A 191 32.07 -7.61 -6.52
N LEU A 192 33.32 -8.01 -6.45
CA LEU A 192 34.33 -7.84 -7.51
C LEU A 192 34.71 -9.20 -8.04
N ILE A 193 34.46 -9.44 -9.33
CA ILE A 193 34.89 -10.61 -10.09
C ILE A 193 36.01 -10.18 -11.05
N ILE A 194 37.07 -10.94 -11.11
CA ILE A 194 38.22 -10.66 -11.97
C ILE A 194 38.58 -11.94 -12.72
N ASP A 195 38.91 -11.83 -14.00
CA ASP A 195 39.33 -12.97 -14.81
C ASP A 195 40.61 -13.62 -14.28
N GLY A 196 40.67 -14.95 -14.32
CA GLY A 196 41.78 -15.72 -13.77
C GLY A 196 41.77 -15.84 -12.24
N MET A 197 40.84 -15.20 -11.52
CA MET A 197 40.79 -15.28 -10.07
C MET A 197 39.62 -16.20 -9.64
N PRO A 198 39.87 -17.38 -9.07
CA PRO A 198 38.81 -18.24 -8.56
C PRO A 198 38.12 -17.58 -7.37
N GLY A 199 36.77 -17.50 -7.46
CA GLY A 199 35.95 -16.79 -6.49
C GLY A 199 35.80 -15.29 -6.75
N ALA A 200 35.24 -14.58 -5.80
CA ALA A 200 34.98 -13.13 -5.83
C ALA A 200 35.39 -12.46 -4.53
N LEU A 201 35.61 -11.15 -4.57
CA LEU A 201 35.85 -10.33 -3.39
C LEU A 201 34.54 -9.60 -3.02
N LEU A 202 34.11 -9.78 -1.80
CA LEU A 202 32.99 -9.02 -1.22
C LEU A 202 33.54 -7.86 -0.39
N ILE A 203 33.25 -6.66 -0.81
CA ILE A 203 33.82 -5.42 -0.29
C ILE A 203 32.73 -4.66 0.43
N GLY A 204 32.94 -4.36 1.72
CA GLY A 204 32.02 -3.60 2.53
C GLY A 204 32.06 -2.12 2.19
N SER A 205 31.00 -1.60 1.60
CA SER A 205 30.79 -0.19 1.32
C SER A 205 29.33 0.21 1.58
N ALA A 206 28.71 -0.48 2.54
CA ALA A 206 27.35 -0.17 2.92
C ALA A 206 27.23 1.33 3.24
N LYS A 207 26.28 1.99 2.61
CA LYS A 207 25.97 3.41 2.81
C LYS A 207 25.82 3.66 4.32
N GLY A 208 26.84 4.27 4.92
CA GLY A 208 26.75 4.73 6.31
C GLY A 208 25.65 5.76 6.40
N LYS A 209 25.06 5.93 7.59
CA LYS A 209 23.98 6.87 7.92
C LYS A 209 23.35 7.57 6.71
N THR A 210 22.36 6.94 6.08
CA THR A 210 21.41 7.67 5.24
C THR A 210 20.97 8.92 6.03
N ARG A 211 20.90 10.08 5.36
CA ARG A 211 20.22 11.29 5.85
C ARG A 211 19.01 10.84 6.66
N SER A 212 18.75 11.48 7.79
CA SER A 212 17.68 11.14 8.73
C SER A 212 16.42 10.71 7.98
N ILE A 213 16.21 9.39 7.90
CA ILE A 213 14.96 8.84 7.41
C ILE A 213 13.93 9.30 8.41
N GLU A 214 13.04 10.21 7.99
CA GLU A 214 12.05 10.80 8.86
C GLU A 214 10.99 9.78 9.25
N GLU A 215 10.40 9.96 10.43
CA GLU A 215 9.27 9.15 10.86
C GLU A 215 8.05 9.45 9.96
N PRO A 216 7.28 8.45 9.51
CA PRO A 216 6.08 8.65 8.71
C PRO A 216 5.14 9.67 9.36
N LEU A 217 4.80 10.72 8.62
CA LEU A 217 3.96 11.80 9.14
C LEU A 217 2.48 11.40 9.22
N SER A 218 2.04 10.61 8.27
CA SER A 218 0.63 10.20 8.13
C SER A 218 0.28 8.95 8.93
N GLU A 219 1.27 8.12 9.31
CA GLU A 219 1.08 6.81 9.96
C GLU A 219 1.96 6.66 11.20
N ALA A 220 1.89 7.62 12.14
CA ALA A 220 2.64 7.56 13.40
C ALA A 220 2.20 6.37 14.27
N LEU A 221 3.16 5.64 14.87
CA LEU A 221 2.92 4.51 15.77
C LEU A 221 3.58 4.75 17.13
N LEU A 222 2.95 4.23 18.19
CA LEU A 222 3.55 4.24 19.53
C LEU A 222 4.68 3.21 19.64
N ARG A 223 4.54 2.06 18.97
CA ARG A 223 5.51 0.96 18.97
C ARG A 223 5.73 0.43 17.57
N GLY A 224 6.99 0.31 17.16
CA GLY A 224 7.39 -0.22 15.86
C GLY A 224 8.58 0.52 15.27
N PRO A 225 9.01 0.16 14.07
CA PRO A 225 10.02 0.91 13.32
C PRO A 225 9.56 2.33 13.05
N ARG A 226 10.49 3.29 13.15
CA ARG A 226 10.21 4.71 12.87
C ARG A 226 10.76 5.16 11.53
N ILE A 227 11.06 4.20 10.67
CA ILE A 227 11.59 4.40 9.33
C ILE A 227 10.42 4.58 8.37
N GLY A 228 10.40 5.69 7.61
CA GLY A 228 9.49 5.95 6.51
C GLY A 228 10.17 5.85 5.14
N PHE A 229 9.39 5.79 4.08
CA PHE A 229 9.88 6.02 2.72
C PHE A 229 10.20 7.49 2.50
N THR A 230 11.04 7.75 1.48
CA THR A 230 11.48 9.08 1.05
C THR A 230 10.99 9.33 -0.39
N GLU A 231 11.30 10.50 -0.94
CA GLU A 231 11.02 10.81 -2.34
C GLU A 231 11.94 10.08 -3.33
N SER A 232 13.10 9.58 -2.87
CA SER A 232 14.07 8.88 -3.70
C SER A 232 13.71 7.40 -3.88
N LEU A 233 13.46 6.98 -5.12
CA LEU A 233 13.12 5.59 -5.44
C LEU A 233 14.23 4.61 -5.06
N SER A 234 15.51 4.98 -5.29
CA SER A 234 16.65 4.13 -4.96
C SER A 234 16.81 3.93 -3.45
N ASP A 235 16.61 5.00 -2.66
CA ASP A 235 16.62 4.88 -1.20
C ASP A 235 15.48 3.98 -0.71
N ASN A 236 14.29 4.08 -1.32
CA ASN A 236 13.12 3.29 -0.97
C ASN A 236 13.29 1.80 -1.28
N THR A 237 13.85 1.45 -2.44
CA THR A 237 14.21 0.06 -2.78
C THR A 237 15.30 -0.46 -1.86
N GLY A 238 16.31 0.36 -1.56
CA GLY A 238 17.35 0.05 -0.58
C GLY A 238 16.80 -0.22 0.82
N VAL A 239 15.82 0.56 1.27
CA VAL A 239 15.13 0.32 2.55
C VAL A 239 14.42 -1.04 2.55
N LEU A 240 13.70 -1.41 1.49
CA LEU A 240 13.07 -2.73 1.39
C LEU A 240 14.09 -3.87 1.47
N ARG A 241 15.24 -3.73 0.82
CA ARG A 241 16.34 -4.73 0.88
C ARG A 241 16.94 -4.86 2.28
N ARG A 242 17.03 -3.76 3.07
CA ARG A 242 17.56 -3.76 4.44
C ARG A 242 16.71 -4.54 5.45
N TYR A 243 15.43 -4.74 5.19
CA TYR A 243 14.58 -5.58 6.05
C TYR A 243 14.93 -7.06 6.02
N GLY A 244 15.77 -7.49 5.10
CA GLY A 244 16.33 -8.83 5.04
C GLY A 244 16.98 -9.12 3.70
N SER A 245 18.18 -9.71 3.73
CA SER A 245 18.90 -10.18 2.54
C SER A 245 18.12 -11.36 1.93
N ASN A 246 17.08 -11.08 1.15
CA ASN A 246 16.22 -12.08 0.55
C ASN A 246 16.43 -12.09 -0.97
N GLN A 247 16.94 -13.21 -1.49
CA GLN A 247 17.09 -13.44 -2.92
C GLN A 247 15.77 -13.50 -3.67
N SER A 248 14.69 -13.88 -2.98
CA SER A 248 13.34 -13.96 -3.55
C SER A 248 12.65 -12.60 -3.69
N LEU A 249 13.18 -11.51 -3.09
CA LEU A 249 12.65 -10.17 -3.32
C LEU A 249 13.03 -9.70 -4.71
N PHE A 250 12.03 -9.61 -5.58
CA PHE A 250 12.18 -9.19 -6.97
C PHE A 250 11.71 -7.75 -7.14
N ILE A 251 12.52 -6.94 -7.81
CA ILE A 251 12.25 -5.52 -8.09
C ILE A 251 12.36 -5.30 -9.59
N GLN A 252 11.24 -4.91 -10.20
CA GLN A 252 11.16 -4.68 -11.65
C GLN A 252 10.83 -3.22 -11.92
N LYS A 253 11.58 -2.60 -12.84
CA LYS A 253 11.46 -1.19 -13.19
C LYS A 253 10.61 -1.00 -14.44
N TYR A 254 9.80 0.05 -14.42
CA TYR A 254 9.02 0.58 -15.52
C TYR A 254 9.25 2.08 -15.64
N GLU A 255 9.08 2.61 -16.82
CA GLU A 255 9.06 4.05 -17.08
C GLU A 255 7.63 4.47 -17.41
N VAL A 256 7.08 5.43 -16.68
CA VAL A 256 5.69 5.88 -16.81
C VAL A 256 5.64 7.36 -17.15
N GLY A 257 4.63 7.76 -17.95
CA GLY A 257 4.47 9.11 -18.47
C GLY A 257 5.04 9.29 -19.88
N THR A 258 4.26 9.94 -20.76
CA THR A 258 4.63 10.13 -22.17
C THR A 258 5.48 11.37 -22.38
N ARG A 259 5.22 12.45 -21.65
CA ARG A 259 5.97 13.72 -21.74
C ARG A 259 6.98 13.89 -20.61
N ILE A 260 6.54 13.65 -19.39
CA ILE A 260 7.41 13.66 -18.21
C ILE A 260 7.51 12.22 -17.71
N LYS A 261 8.63 11.62 -18.04
CA LYS A 261 8.93 10.24 -17.70
C LYS A 261 9.41 10.15 -16.26
N LYS A 262 8.88 9.20 -15.52
CA LYS A 262 9.30 8.85 -14.16
C LYS A 262 9.52 7.37 -14.03
N ASP A 263 10.46 7.01 -13.20
CA ASP A 263 10.73 5.63 -12.83
C ASP A 263 9.67 5.12 -11.85
N LEU A 264 9.14 3.94 -12.13
CA LEU A 264 8.22 3.21 -11.27
C LEU A 264 8.77 1.80 -11.11
N VAL A 265 8.72 1.26 -9.90
CA VAL A 265 9.08 -0.13 -9.66
C VAL A 265 7.93 -0.90 -9.05
N ILE A 266 7.84 -2.18 -9.42
CA ILE A 266 7.04 -3.17 -8.70
C ILE A 266 7.97 -4.06 -7.90
N ALA A 267 7.59 -4.34 -6.65
CA ALA A 267 8.32 -5.21 -5.75
C ALA A 267 7.40 -6.34 -5.26
N TYR A 268 7.89 -7.57 -5.28
CA TYR A 268 7.17 -8.74 -4.79
C TYR A 268 8.15 -9.85 -4.39
N ILE A 269 7.70 -10.81 -3.58
CA ILE A 269 8.49 -11.98 -3.23
C ILE A 269 8.11 -13.10 -4.21
N TYR A 270 9.06 -13.47 -5.05
CA TYR A 270 8.85 -14.35 -6.21
C TYR A 270 8.28 -15.73 -5.84
N ASP A 271 8.81 -16.37 -4.80
CA ASP A 271 8.37 -17.69 -4.32
C ASP A 271 7.06 -17.66 -3.50
N ILE A 272 6.53 -16.48 -3.19
CA ILE A 272 5.29 -16.31 -2.43
C ILE A 272 4.17 -15.73 -3.30
N ALA A 273 4.44 -14.69 -4.07
CA ALA A 273 3.42 -13.96 -4.81
C ALA A 273 2.75 -14.83 -5.87
N ASN A 274 1.42 -14.67 -6.03
CA ASN A 274 0.69 -15.34 -7.11
C ASN A 274 1.07 -14.71 -8.46
N PRO A 275 1.56 -15.51 -9.43
CA PRO A 275 1.93 -15.01 -10.76
C PRO A 275 0.80 -14.31 -11.49
N GLU A 276 -0.46 -14.74 -11.30
CA GLU A 276 -1.63 -14.10 -11.91
C GLU A 276 -1.82 -12.66 -11.43
N ILE A 277 -1.59 -12.41 -10.12
CA ILE A 277 -1.69 -11.07 -9.55
C ILE A 277 -0.54 -10.20 -10.08
N VAL A 278 0.68 -10.73 -10.10
CA VAL A 278 1.85 -10.01 -10.63
C VAL A 278 1.63 -9.61 -12.09
N ALA A 279 1.19 -10.56 -12.93
CA ALA A 279 0.90 -10.31 -14.35
C ALA A 279 -0.20 -9.26 -14.55
N GLU A 280 -1.26 -9.28 -13.72
CA GLU A 280 -2.31 -8.26 -13.80
C GLU A 280 -1.80 -6.86 -13.39
N VAL A 281 -0.92 -6.77 -12.38
CA VAL A 281 -0.28 -5.51 -11.98
C VAL A 281 0.59 -4.98 -13.13
N GLN A 282 1.45 -5.81 -13.70
CA GLN A 282 2.30 -5.46 -14.85
C GLN A 282 1.47 -4.93 -16.02
N LYS A 283 0.45 -5.69 -16.41
CA LYS A 283 -0.46 -5.33 -17.49
C LYS A 283 -1.17 -3.99 -17.27
N ARG A 284 -1.52 -3.64 -16.01
CA ARG A 284 -2.15 -2.36 -15.71
C ARG A 284 -1.15 -1.21 -15.74
N ILE A 285 0.07 -1.42 -15.26
CA ILE A 285 1.14 -0.43 -15.33
C ILE A 285 1.53 -0.13 -16.78
N GLU A 286 1.69 -1.15 -17.62
CA GLU A 286 2.02 -1.00 -19.04
C GLU A 286 0.93 -0.26 -19.85
N LYS A 287 -0.30 -0.23 -19.34
CA LYS A 287 -1.43 0.51 -19.94
C LYS A 287 -1.56 1.95 -19.48
N LEU A 288 -0.69 2.41 -18.60
CA LEU A 288 -0.71 3.79 -18.13
C LEU A 288 -0.29 4.72 -19.28
N ASP A 289 -1.24 5.43 -19.84
CA ASP A 289 -1.04 6.41 -20.92
C ASP A 289 -1.48 7.78 -20.44
N VAL A 290 -0.53 8.53 -19.87
CA VAL A 290 -0.74 9.88 -19.35
C VAL A 290 0.50 10.73 -19.62
N ASP A 291 0.32 12.03 -19.75
CA ASP A 291 1.41 12.97 -20.04
C ASP A 291 2.50 12.97 -18.95
N ALA A 292 2.09 12.92 -17.69
CA ALA A 292 2.98 12.94 -16.53
C ALA A 292 2.38 12.20 -15.34
N MET A 293 3.20 11.47 -14.62
CA MET A 293 2.84 10.81 -13.38
C MET A 293 3.46 11.58 -12.20
N LEU A 294 2.73 12.58 -11.68
CA LEU A 294 3.30 13.51 -10.69
C LEU A 294 3.42 12.91 -9.29
N GLU A 295 2.46 12.04 -8.91
CA GLU A 295 2.35 11.47 -7.58
C GLU A 295 1.70 10.07 -7.65
N SER A 296 1.92 9.24 -6.63
CA SER A 296 1.40 7.85 -6.54
C SER A 296 -0.13 7.76 -6.62
N GLY A 297 -0.87 8.77 -6.18
CA GLY A 297 -2.32 8.82 -6.28
C GLY A 297 -2.86 8.82 -7.72
N TYR A 298 -2.07 9.26 -8.70
CA TYR A 298 -2.44 9.10 -10.12
C TYR A 298 -2.38 7.63 -10.53
N VAL A 299 -1.32 6.92 -10.10
CA VAL A 299 -1.19 5.48 -10.34
C VAL A 299 -2.36 4.74 -9.68
N GLU A 300 -2.64 5.05 -8.39
CA GLU A 300 -3.74 4.47 -7.62
C GLU A 300 -5.06 4.52 -8.40
N GLN A 301 -5.48 5.71 -8.84
CA GLN A 301 -6.74 5.90 -9.55
C GLN A 301 -6.81 5.16 -10.89
N LEU A 302 -5.68 5.07 -11.61
CA LEU A 302 -5.67 4.48 -12.95
C LEU A 302 -5.62 2.95 -12.94
N ILE A 303 -5.09 2.34 -11.88
CA ILE A 303 -4.97 0.87 -11.76
C ILE A 303 -6.13 0.22 -11.01
N GLU A 304 -7.02 0.99 -10.36
CA GLU A 304 -8.18 0.44 -9.63
C GLU A 304 -9.18 -0.26 -10.56
N ASP A 305 -9.89 -1.28 -10.00
CA ASP A 305 -10.91 -2.04 -10.73
C ASP A 305 -12.19 -1.22 -10.96
N ASP A 306 -12.60 -0.39 -9.99
CA ASP A 306 -13.78 0.46 -10.04
C ASP A 306 -13.47 1.89 -9.55
N GLN A 307 -13.09 2.75 -10.49
CA GLN A 307 -12.76 4.16 -10.25
C GLN A 307 -13.93 5.00 -9.72
N LEU A 308 -15.16 4.53 -9.82
CA LEU A 308 -16.35 5.23 -9.33
C LEU A 308 -16.74 4.81 -7.91
N SER A 309 -16.10 3.78 -7.37
CA SER A 309 -16.32 3.37 -5.99
C SER A 309 -15.73 4.42 -5.04
N PRO A 310 -16.45 4.79 -3.97
CA PRO A 310 -15.88 5.64 -2.92
C PRO A 310 -14.81 4.90 -2.09
N PHE A 311 -14.72 3.57 -2.21
CA PHE A 311 -13.78 2.75 -1.47
C PHE A 311 -12.48 2.58 -2.24
N GLN A 312 -11.40 2.92 -1.60
CA GLN A 312 -10.03 2.73 -2.06
C GLN A 312 -9.74 1.23 -2.27
N GLN A 313 -9.26 0.85 -3.48
CA GLN A 313 -8.95 -0.53 -3.83
C GLN A 313 -7.44 -0.80 -3.89
N VAL A 314 -6.65 0.23 -3.71
CA VAL A 314 -5.20 0.21 -3.56
C VAL A 314 -4.87 0.83 -2.21
N GLN A 315 -3.97 0.24 -1.44
CA GLN A 315 -3.55 0.80 -0.16
C GLN A 315 -2.27 1.58 -0.32
N ASN A 316 -2.26 2.86 0.07
CA ASN A 316 -1.07 3.66 0.17
C ASN A 316 -0.46 3.60 1.58
N THR A 317 0.86 3.71 1.70
CA THR A 317 1.58 3.74 2.98
C THR A 317 2.95 4.38 2.83
N GLU A 318 3.36 5.15 3.85
CA GLU A 318 4.74 5.66 3.99
C GLU A 318 5.64 4.65 4.73
N ARG A 319 5.12 3.48 5.13
CA ARG A 319 5.79 2.56 6.04
C ARG A 319 6.37 1.34 5.33
N PRO A 320 7.72 1.17 5.32
CA PRO A 320 8.36 0.00 4.74
C PRO A 320 8.01 -1.32 5.45
N ASP A 321 7.83 -1.30 6.78
CA ASP A 321 7.44 -2.48 7.56
C ASP A 321 6.06 -3.03 7.14
N ARG A 322 5.11 -2.13 6.81
CA ARG A 322 3.80 -2.49 6.28
C ARG A 322 3.90 -3.13 4.90
N VAL A 323 4.74 -2.57 4.04
CA VAL A 323 5.02 -3.13 2.71
C VAL A 323 5.61 -4.52 2.83
N ILE A 324 6.67 -4.72 3.62
CA ILE A 324 7.30 -6.04 3.81
C ILE A 324 6.29 -7.05 4.36
N GLY A 325 5.46 -6.66 5.35
CA GLY A 325 4.39 -7.52 5.85
C GLY A 325 3.44 -7.97 4.75
N ALA A 326 3.06 -7.06 3.85
CA ALA A 326 2.18 -7.33 2.72
C ALA A 326 2.84 -8.23 1.66
N LEU A 327 4.12 -7.99 1.34
CA LEU A 327 4.89 -8.85 0.43
C LEU A 327 4.99 -10.30 0.94
N LEU A 328 5.20 -10.47 2.25
CA LEU A 328 5.22 -11.79 2.91
C LEU A 328 3.85 -12.49 2.90
N GLU A 329 2.78 -11.78 2.61
CA GLU A 329 1.43 -12.34 2.39
C GLU A 329 1.15 -12.70 0.93
N GLY A 330 2.06 -12.38 0.01
CA GLY A 330 1.91 -12.61 -1.43
C GLY A 330 1.29 -11.44 -2.20
N ARG A 331 1.34 -10.23 -1.63
CA ARG A 331 0.93 -8.99 -2.29
C ARG A 331 2.07 -8.39 -3.10
N VAL A 332 1.76 -7.41 -3.90
CA VAL A 332 2.71 -6.64 -4.72
C VAL A 332 2.73 -5.20 -4.21
N ALA A 333 3.92 -4.62 -4.13
CA ALA A 333 4.09 -3.21 -3.85
C ALA A 333 4.52 -2.45 -5.11
N ILE A 334 4.04 -1.22 -5.25
CA ILE A 334 4.37 -0.32 -6.36
C ILE A 334 4.95 0.94 -5.74
N LEU A 335 6.12 1.36 -6.20
CA LEU A 335 6.79 2.59 -5.76
C LEU A 335 7.06 3.47 -6.97
N LEU A 336 6.78 4.76 -6.84
CA LEU A 336 7.01 5.77 -7.87
C LEU A 336 8.11 6.72 -7.40
N ASP A 337 8.99 7.13 -8.30
CA ASP A 337 9.99 8.14 -7.99
C ASP A 337 9.37 9.50 -7.69
N GLY A 338 9.91 10.20 -6.70
CA GLY A 338 9.45 11.52 -6.27
C GLY A 338 8.25 11.52 -5.32
N THR A 339 7.92 10.38 -4.67
CA THR A 339 6.87 10.28 -3.66
C THR A 339 7.25 9.32 -2.53
N PRO A 340 6.95 9.64 -1.26
CA PRO A 340 7.22 8.76 -0.13
C PRO A 340 6.14 7.68 0.07
N PHE A 341 5.17 7.57 -0.81
CA PHE A 341 4.09 6.60 -0.70
C PHE A 341 4.33 5.36 -1.56
N ALA A 342 4.33 4.20 -0.93
CA ALA A 342 4.23 2.91 -1.61
C ALA A 342 2.76 2.49 -1.72
N LEU A 343 2.39 1.90 -2.85
CA LEU A 343 1.06 1.35 -3.09
C LEU A 343 1.10 -0.18 -2.93
N ILE A 344 0.14 -0.75 -2.22
CA ILE A 344 0.03 -2.19 -1.96
C ILE A 344 -1.22 -2.72 -2.64
N VAL A 345 -1.06 -3.76 -3.44
CA VAL A 345 -2.13 -4.46 -4.15
C VAL A 345 -1.97 -5.99 -4.06
N PRO A 346 -3.06 -6.75 -4.03
CA PRO A 346 -4.47 -6.38 -3.85
C PRO A 346 -4.76 -5.87 -2.44
N THR A 347 -5.78 -5.02 -2.31
CA THR A 347 -6.22 -4.49 -1.01
C THR A 347 -7.57 -5.07 -0.61
N THR A 348 -7.78 -5.28 0.69
CA THR A 348 -9.05 -5.69 1.26
C THR A 348 -9.55 -4.65 2.25
N PHE A 349 -10.87 -4.56 2.44
CA PHE A 349 -11.48 -3.61 3.38
C PHE A 349 -10.90 -3.72 4.80
N SER A 350 -10.60 -4.94 5.25
CA SER A 350 -10.01 -5.18 6.57
C SER A 350 -8.64 -4.54 6.73
N MET A 351 -7.81 -4.52 5.69
CA MET A 351 -6.49 -3.89 5.73
C MET A 351 -6.55 -2.39 6.02
N LEU A 352 -7.58 -1.73 5.55
CA LEU A 352 -7.75 -0.28 5.78
C LEU A 352 -8.05 0.06 7.24
N LEU A 353 -8.58 -0.90 8.01
CA LEU A 353 -8.86 -0.77 9.45
C LEU A 353 -7.78 -1.37 10.35
N GLN A 354 -6.81 -2.09 9.78
CA GLN A 354 -5.68 -2.67 10.49
C GLN A 354 -4.50 -1.71 10.54
N SER A 355 -3.78 -1.73 11.68
CA SER A 355 -2.54 -1.00 11.87
C SER A 355 -1.38 -1.98 12.06
N PRO A 356 -0.16 -1.69 11.58
CA PRO A 356 1.04 -2.48 11.88
C PRO A 356 1.26 -2.67 13.39
N GLU A 357 0.85 -1.71 14.19
CA GLU A 357 0.94 -1.76 15.65
C GLU A 357 0.25 -2.97 16.26
N ASP A 358 -0.84 -3.47 15.62
CA ASP A 358 -1.53 -4.68 16.07
C ASP A 358 -0.59 -5.89 16.15
N TYR A 359 0.45 -5.94 15.30
CA TYR A 359 1.42 -7.04 15.25
C TYR A 359 2.60 -6.84 16.21
N TYR A 360 2.87 -5.60 16.62
CA TYR A 360 3.95 -5.27 17.55
C TYR A 360 3.53 -5.38 19.01
N GLU A 361 2.23 -5.27 19.29
CA GLU A 361 1.67 -5.50 20.61
C GLU A 361 1.40 -6.98 20.88
N ARG A 362 1.09 -7.32 22.15
CA ARG A 362 0.63 -8.67 22.51
C ARG A 362 -0.72 -8.95 21.84
N TRP A 363 -1.03 -10.22 21.58
CA TRP A 363 -2.23 -10.61 20.82
C TRP A 363 -3.56 -10.13 21.45
N ILE A 364 -3.69 -10.10 22.79
CA ILE A 364 -4.91 -9.65 23.48
C ILE A 364 -5.12 -8.13 23.28
N PRO A 365 -4.16 -7.24 23.66
CA PRO A 365 -4.29 -5.81 23.38
C PRO A 365 -4.47 -5.50 21.89
N GLY A 366 -3.72 -6.12 20.99
CA GLY A 366 -3.86 -5.92 19.54
C GLY A 366 -5.24 -6.33 19.04
N THR A 367 -5.81 -7.43 19.51
CA THR A 367 -7.19 -7.83 19.20
C THR A 367 -8.20 -6.79 19.70
N PHE A 368 -8.05 -6.34 20.95
CA PHE A 368 -8.95 -5.34 21.54
C PHE A 368 -8.93 -4.03 20.76
N LEU A 369 -7.75 -3.49 20.43
CA LEU A 369 -7.61 -2.26 19.64
C LEU A 369 -8.21 -2.42 18.24
N ARG A 370 -8.01 -3.57 17.60
CA ARG A 370 -8.60 -3.87 16.29
C ARG A 370 -10.13 -3.90 16.35
N MET A 371 -10.71 -4.59 17.33
CA MET A 371 -12.16 -4.61 17.54
C MET A 371 -12.71 -3.21 17.82
N LEU A 372 -11.98 -2.41 18.62
CA LEU A 372 -12.37 -1.03 18.91
C LEU A 372 -12.37 -0.17 17.64
N ARG A 373 -11.41 -0.34 16.72
CA ARG A 373 -11.40 0.38 15.43
C ARG A 373 -12.59 -0.01 14.53
N PHE A 374 -12.94 -1.29 14.48
CA PHE A 374 -14.14 -1.72 13.73
C PHE A 374 -15.41 -1.10 14.33
N LEU A 375 -15.52 -1.10 15.65
CA LEU A 375 -16.65 -0.43 16.34
C LEU A 375 -16.64 1.07 16.06
N ALA A 376 -15.50 1.72 16.14
CA ALA A 376 -15.34 3.15 15.84
C ALA A 376 -15.74 3.47 14.40
N ALA A 377 -15.36 2.64 13.42
CA ALA A 377 -15.78 2.81 12.02
C ALA A 377 -17.32 2.73 11.87
N MET A 378 -17.97 1.80 12.56
CA MET A 378 -19.43 1.69 12.57
C MET A 378 -20.09 2.90 13.23
N ILE A 379 -19.57 3.38 14.36
CA ILE A 379 -20.06 4.58 15.04
C ILE A 379 -19.87 5.81 14.14
N ALA A 380 -18.69 5.99 13.57
CA ALA A 380 -18.38 7.11 12.69
C ALA A 380 -19.29 7.18 11.46
N LEU A 381 -19.74 6.04 10.96
CA LEU A 381 -20.65 5.95 9.81
C LEU A 381 -22.12 6.15 10.19
N LEU A 382 -22.57 5.53 11.28
CA LEU A 382 -24.01 5.33 11.55
C LEU A 382 -24.57 6.21 12.68
N ALA A 383 -23.76 6.69 13.63
CA ALA A 383 -24.30 7.33 14.83
C ALA A 383 -25.17 8.56 14.54
N PRO A 384 -24.82 9.50 13.63
CA PRO A 384 -25.69 10.63 13.30
C PRO A 384 -26.98 10.20 12.59
N ALA A 385 -26.91 9.19 11.72
CA ALA A 385 -28.08 8.65 11.03
C ALA A 385 -29.06 7.98 12.01
N LEU A 386 -28.51 7.21 12.98
CA LEU A 386 -29.33 6.62 14.05
C LEU A 386 -29.94 7.67 14.95
N TYR A 387 -29.21 8.73 15.30
CA TYR A 387 -29.75 9.86 16.06
C TYR A 387 -30.96 10.47 15.35
N ILE A 388 -30.85 10.82 14.06
CA ILE A 388 -31.94 11.39 13.26
C ILE A 388 -33.14 10.44 13.25
N SER A 389 -32.87 9.14 13.01
CA SER A 389 -33.91 8.11 12.93
C SER A 389 -34.69 7.94 14.24
N PHE A 390 -34.00 7.87 15.37
CA PHE A 390 -34.65 7.68 16.67
C PHE A 390 -35.45 8.93 17.11
N ILE A 391 -34.84 10.11 16.92
CA ILE A 391 -35.45 11.35 17.38
C ILE A 391 -36.67 11.75 16.54
N SER A 392 -36.58 11.60 15.21
CA SER A 392 -37.65 12.10 14.32
C SER A 392 -38.74 11.07 14.01
N PHE A 393 -38.38 9.77 14.00
CA PHE A 393 -39.33 8.74 13.53
C PHE A 393 -39.69 7.69 14.58
N HIS A 394 -38.76 7.37 15.50
CA HIS A 394 -38.92 6.25 16.41
C HIS A 394 -38.67 6.60 17.89
N PRO A 395 -39.28 7.67 18.43
CA PRO A 395 -39.04 8.06 19.82
C PRO A 395 -39.47 6.98 20.82
N GLY A 396 -40.41 6.09 20.45
CA GLY A 396 -40.84 4.96 21.27
C GLY A 396 -39.83 3.87 21.52
N LEU A 397 -38.70 3.84 20.75
CA LEU A 397 -37.57 2.92 21.00
C LEU A 397 -36.62 3.44 22.08
N ILE A 398 -36.75 4.72 22.45
CA ILE A 398 -35.90 5.34 23.47
C ILE A 398 -36.54 5.09 24.84
N PRO A 399 -35.78 4.74 25.89
CA PRO A 399 -36.33 4.63 27.25
C PRO A 399 -37.05 5.92 27.64
N THR A 400 -38.26 5.79 28.20
CA THR A 400 -39.21 6.90 28.42
C THR A 400 -38.58 8.10 29.15
N LYS A 401 -37.79 7.84 30.21
CA LYS A 401 -37.12 8.93 30.94
C LYS A 401 -36.15 9.71 30.05
N LEU A 402 -35.37 9.01 29.25
CA LEU A 402 -34.42 9.63 28.32
C LEU A 402 -35.14 10.37 27.19
N ALA A 403 -36.22 9.80 26.64
CA ALA A 403 -37.02 10.44 25.61
C ALA A 403 -37.63 11.78 26.12
N LEU A 404 -38.15 11.81 27.34
CA LEU A 404 -38.68 13.04 27.96
C LEU A 404 -37.56 14.10 28.13
N THR A 405 -36.37 13.70 28.61
CA THR A 405 -35.24 14.62 28.75
C THR A 405 -34.81 15.18 27.39
N ILE A 406 -34.72 14.35 26.35
CA ILE A 406 -34.40 14.80 24.99
C ILE A 406 -35.45 15.77 24.45
N ILE A 407 -36.74 15.48 24.63
CA ILE A 407 -37.84 16.38 24.22
C ILE A 407 -37.72 17.73 24.94
N GLU A 408 -37.41 17.70 26.22
CA GLU A 408 -37.25 18.92 27.02
C GLU A 408 -36.07 19.77 26.56
N THR A 409 -34.92 19.17 26.31
CA THR A 409 -33.74 19.88 25.83
C THR A 409 -33.89 20.41 24.40
N ARG A 410 -34.81 19.85 23.61
CA ARG A 410 -35.12 20.28 22.24
C ARG A 410 -36.21 21.34 22.11
N LYS A 411 -36.94 21.66 23.16
CA LYS A 411 -38.01 22.67 23.10
C LYS A 411 -37.55 24.06 22.63
N GLY A 412 -36.28 24.40 22.85
CA GLY A 412 -35.68 25.67 22.43
C GLY A 412 -35.02 25.65 21.03
N VAL A 413 -34.97 24.51 20.37
CA VAL A 413 -34.27 24.36 19.08
C VAL A 413 -35.27 24.47 17.92
N PRO A 414 -35.11 25.46 17.01
CA PRO A 414 -36.09 25.70 15.94
C PRO A 414 -35.95 24.77 14.74
N PHE A 415 -34.86 23.98 14.68
CA PHE A 415 -34.51 23.16 13.51
C PHE A 415 -34.93 21.70 13.66
N PRO A 416 -35.28 21.01 12.55
CA PRO A 416 -35.42 19.57 12.53
C PRO A 416 -34.08 18.88 12.80
N SER A 417 -34.10 17.66 13.34
CA SER A 417 -32.86 16.91 13.72
C SER A 417 -31.84 16.73 12.58
N ILE A 418 -32.29 16.61 11.34
CA ILE A 418 -31.40 16.52 10.17
C ILE A 418 -30.63 17.83 9.94
N ILE A 419 -31.29 18.99 10.08
CA ILE A 419 -30.64 20.30 9.88
C ILE A 419 -29.64 20.57 11.01
N GLU A 420 -30.00 20.28 12.26
CA GLU A 420 -29.05 20.37 13.38
C GLU A 420 -27.81 19.51 13.13
N ALA A 421 -28.03 18.25 12.72
CA ALA A 421 -26.95 17.32 12.47
C ALA A 421 -26.05 17.76 11.28
N LEU A 422 -26.64 18.26 10.19
CA LEU A 422 -25.90 18.79 9.05
C LEU A 422 -25.05 20.01 9.42
N ILE A 423 -25.60 20.95 10.21
CA ILE A 423 -24.86 22.13 10.68
C ILE A 423 -23.63 21.68 11.46
N MET A 424 -23.80 20.80 12.45
CA MET A 424 -22.71 20.34 13.31
C MET A 424 -21.67 19.52 12.57
N GLU A 425 -22.10 18.56 11.75
CA GLU A 425 -21.19 17.73 10.97
C GLU A 425 -20.39 18.55 9.96
N THR A 426 -21.03 19.51 9.28
CA THR A 426 -20.33 20.42 8.36
C THR A 426 -19.35 21.32 9.10
N ALA A 427 -19.71 21.84 10.27
CA ALA A 427 -18.81 22.65 11.09
C ALA A 427 -17.58 21.85 11.53
N ILE A 428 -17.75 20.58 11.94
CA ILE A 428 -16.64 19.71 12.32
C ILE A 428 -15.75 19.37 11.09
N GLU A 429 -16.33 19.13 9.90
CA GLU A 429 -15.52 18.88 8.70
C GLU A 429 -14.71 20.12 8.28
N ILE A 430 -15.29 21.33 8.36
CA ILE A 430 -14.56 22.59 8.10
C ILE A 430 -13.42 22.76 9.12
N LEU A 431 -13.69 22.51 10.40
CA LEU A 431 -12.68 22.61 11.46
C LEU A 431 -11.52 21.63 11.23
N ARG A 432 -11.83 20.42 10.80
CA ARG A 432 -10.86 19.38 10.47
C ARG A 432 -9.99 19.77 9.28
N GLU A 433 -10.61 20.23 8.19
CA GLU A 433 -9.92 20.68 6.99
C GLU A 433 -8.98 21.85 7.30
N ALA A 434 -9.44 22.82 8.10
CA ALA A 434 -8.61 23.92 8.58
C ALA A 434 -7.45 23.39 9.44
N GLY A 435 -7.71 22.41 10.32
CA GLY A 435 -6.70 21.84 11.23
C GLY A 435 -5.53 21.16 10.51
N ILE A 436 -5.77 20.52 9.36
CA ILE A 436 -4.74 19.89 8.54
C ILE A 436 -3.81 20.94 7.88
N ARG A 437 -4.36 22.10 7.51
CA ARG A 437 -3.63 23.18 6.83
C ARG A 437 -2.87 24.10 7.77
N LEU A 438 -3.17 24.05 9.06
CA LEU A 438 -2.50 24.88 10.06
C LEU A 438 -1.13 24.30 10.47
N PRO A 439 -0.14 25.14 10.80
CA PRO A 439 1.13 24.68 11.36
C PRO A 439 0.92 23.78 12.58
N LYS A 440 1.72 22.72 12.71
CA LYS A 440 1.63 21.71 13.79
C LYS A 440 1.41 22.26 15.20
N PRO A 441 2.00 23.40 15.64
CA PRO A 441 1.75 23.93 16.99
C PRO A 441 0.33 24.47 17.19
N ILE A 442 -0.35 24.93 16.13
CA ILE A 442 -1.64 25.63 16.19
C ILE A 442 -2.81 24.67 15.91
N GLY A 443 -2.62 23.65 15.06
CA GLY A 443 -3.68 22.74 14.64
C GLY A 443 -4.44 22.08 15.81
N PRO A 444 -3.77 21.42 16.76
CA PRO A 444 -4.42 20.79 17.92
C PRO A 444 -5.16 21.79 18.80
N ALA A 445 -4.59 22.97 19.03
CA ALA A 445 -5.22 24.02 19.85
C ALA A 445 -6.51 24.53 19.19
N MET A 446 -6.51 24.77 17.87
CA MET A 446 -7.71 25.15 17.12
C MET A 446 -8.76 24.07 17.11
N GLY A 447 -8.39 22.79 17.07
CA GLY A 447 -9.32 21.67 17.16
C GLY A 447 -10.08 21.63 18.49
N ILE A 448 -9.36 21.85 19.60
CA ILE A 448 -9.95 21.87 20.96
C ILE A 448 -10.82 23.11 21.15
N VAL A 449 -10.25 24.29 20.88
CA VAL A 449 -10.94 25.58 21.07
C VAL A 449 -12.13 25.70 20.13
N GLY A 450 -11.98 25.36 18.85
CA GLY A 450 -13.08 25.41 17.88
C GLY A 450 -14.20 24.44 18.25
N GLY A 451 -13.87 23.18 18.58
CA GLY A 451 -14.88 22.17 18.96
C GLY A 451 -15.63 22.55 20.24
N LEU A 452 -14.93 23.05 21.27
CA LEU A 452 -15.56 23.46 22.54
C LEU A 452 -16.40 24.72 22.35
N ILE A 453 -15.85 25.78 21.75
CA ILE A 453 -16.54 27.06 21.57
C ILE A 453 -17.74 26.91 20.63
N ILE A 454 -17.58 26.23 19.49
CA ILE A 454 -18.67 26.03 18.55
C ILE A 454 -19.76 25.17 19.19
N GLY A 455 -19.41 24.09 19.88
CA GLY A 455 -20.37 23.21 20.54
C GLY A 455 -21.15 23.91 21.64
N ASP A 456 -20.48 24.63 22.55
CA ASP A 456 -21.12 25.35 23.67
C ASP A 456 -21.95 26.53 23.17
N ALA A 457 -21.39 27.36 22.28
CA ALA A 457 -22.13 28.50 21.71
C ALA A 457 -23.36 28.06 20.92
N ALA A 458 -23.30 26.96 20.16
CA ALA A 458 -24.43 26.46 19.39
C ALA A 458 -25.55 25.94 20.30
N VAL A 459 -25.22 25.34 21.44
CA VAL A 459 -26.19 24.92 22.47
C VAL A 459 -26.80 26.15 23.20
N GLN A 460 -25.96 27.11 23.62
CA GLN A 460 -26.44 28.32 24.31
C GLN A 460 -27.31 29.19 23.41
N ALA A 461 -27.02 29.26 22.13
CA ALA A 461 -27.84 29.95 21.14
C ALA A 461 -29.12 29.18 20.76
N GLY A 462 -29.31 27.96 21.26
CA GLY A 462 -30.46 27.13 20.91
C GLY A 462 -30.50 26.65 19.46
N ILE A 463 -29.34 26.64 18.78
CA ILE A 463 -29.24 26.20 17.38
C ILE A 463 -29.25 24.65 17.31
N VAL A 464 -28.62 24.00 18.27
CA VAL A 464 -28.55 22.53 18.36
C VAL A 464 -28.84 22.03 19.75
N SER A 465 -29.30 20.79 19.85
CA SER A 465 -29.57 20.15 21.14
C SER A 465 -28.24 19.65 21.77
N PRO A 466 -28.10 19.70 23.12
CA PRO A 466 -26.92 19.18 23.83
C PRO A 466 -26.69 17.70 23.54
N PHE A 467 -27.74 16.92 23.34
CA PHE A 467 -27.63 15.50 23.02
C PHE A 467 -26.98 15.25 21.66
N LEU A 468 -27.32 16.07 20.66
CA LEU A 468 -26.68 16.00 19.34
C LEU A 468 -25.19 16.29 19.43
N VAL A 469 -24.76 17.28 20.21
CA VAL A 469 -23.37 17.63 20.38
C VAL A 469 -22.56 16.42 20.88
N ILE A 470 -23.11 15.64 21.82
CA ILE A 470 -22.48 14.40 22.29
C ILE A 470 -22.37 13.38 21.16
N VAL A 471 -23.42 13.17 20.38
CA VAL A 471 -23.41 12.23 19.25
C VAL A 471 -22.36 12.62 18.23
N VAL A 472 -22.31 13.89 17.84
CA VAL A 472 -21.33 14.41 16.88
C VAL A 472 -19.89 14.30 17.42
N ALA A 473 -19.69 14.62 18.71
CA ALA A 473 -18.38 14.47 19.35
C ALA A 473 -17.89 13.01 19.33
N VAL A 474 -18.73 12.04 19.71
CA VAL A 474 -18.41 10.62 19.66
C VAL A 474 -18.14 10.17 18.21
N THR A 475 -18.92 10.65 17.26
CA THR A 475 -18.73 10.38 15.83
C THR A 475 -17.38 10.89 15.33
N ALA A 476 -17.03 12.13 15.68
CA ALA A 476 -15.76 12.76 15.30
C ALA A 476 -14.57 12.00 15.89
N ILE A 477 -14.59 11.70 17.21
CA ILE A 477 -13.53 10.93 17.88
C ILE A 477 -13.38 9.55 17.24
N SER A 478 -14.49 8.87 16.97
CA SER A 478 -14.49 7.55 16.31
C SER A 478 -13.88 7.60 14.92
N SER A 479 -14.10 8.66 14.14
CA SER A 479 -13.50 8.81 12.82
C SER A 479 -11.99 9.00 12.84
N PHE A 480 -11.40 9.54 13.93
CA PHE A 480 -9.98 9.64 14.12
C PHE A 480 -9.29 8.31 14.48
N SER A 481 -10.06 7.33 14.94
CA SER A 481 -9.52 5.99 15.28
C SER A 481 -9.23 5.14 14.04
N ILE A 482 -9.62 5.59 12.85
CA ILE A 482 -9.40 4.88 11.59
C ILE A 482 -7.97 5.14 11.12
N PRO A 483 -7.11 4.09 10.98
CA PRO A 483 -5.68 4.29 10.73
C PRO A 483 -5.39 4.79 9.31
N THR A 484 -6.20 4.42 8.32
CA THR A 484 -6.01 4.85 6.93
C THR A 484 -6.84 6.10 6.64
N TYR A 485 -6.18 7.20 6.28
CA TYR A 485 -6.82 8.50 6.07
C TYR A 485 -7.89 8.46 4.97
N SER A 486 -7.60 7.84 3.84
CA SER A 486 -8.53 7.72 2.70
C SER A 486 -9.80 6.94 3.06
N ALA A 487 -9.67 5.84 3.84
CA ALA A 487 -10.83 5.10 4.36
C ALA A 487 -11.66 5.97 5.31
N GLY A 488 -11.01 6.80 6.13
CA GLY A 488 -11.69 7.77 6.99
C GLY A 488 -12.52 8.77 6.18
N ILE A 489 -12.00 9.31 5.07
CA ILE A 489 -12.74 10.22 4.17
C ILE A 489 -13.95 9.51 3.56
N THR A 490 -13.77 8.30 3.06
CA THR A 490 -14.85 7.51 2.46
C THR A 490 -16.00 7.30 3.44
N LEU A 491 -15.73 6.90 4.68
CA LEU A 491 -16.77 6.70 5.70
C LEU A 491 -17.47 8.03 6.07
N ARG A 492 -16.76 9.15 6.07
CA ARG A 492 -17.34 10.48 6.31
C ARG A 492 -18.31 10.90 5.20
N ILE A 493 -17.95 10.72 3.93
CA ILE A 493 -18.83 11.00 2.79
C ILE A 493 -20.08 10.11 2.88
N LEU A 494 -19.92 8.82 3.13
CA LEU A 494 -21.01 7.87 3.25
C LEU A 494 -21.93 8.16 4.44
N ARG A 495 -21.41 8.74 5.53
CA ARG A 495 -22.19 9.20 6.68
C ARG A 495 -23.25 10.23 6.28
N PHE A 496 -22.93 11.22 5.43
CA PHE A 496 -23.92 12.16 4.93
C PHE A 496 -25.04 11.46 4.15
N ILE A 497 -24.70 10.48 3.31
CA ILE A 497 -25.70 9.69 2.59
C ILE A 497 -26.59 8.92 3.58
N GLY A 498 -26.01 8.32 4.63
CA GLY A 498 -26.74 7.66 5.70
C GLY A 498 -27.70 8.60 6.45
N MET A 499 -27.26 9.84 6.75
CA MET A 499 -28.08 10.87 7.39
C MET A 499 -29.29 11.25 6.53
N PHE A 500 -29.11 11.45 5.22
CA PHE A 500 -30.22 11.72 4.30
C PHE A 500 -31.20 10.54 4.22
N SER A 501 -30.68 9.31 4.16
CA SER A 501 -31.53 8.10 4.17
C SER A 501 -32.33 7.99 5.45
N ALA A 502 -31.75 8.34 6.60
CA ALA A 502 -32.41 8.38 7.89
C ALA A 502 -33.48 9.49 7.96
N ALA A 503 -33.22 10.65 7.39
CA ALA A 503 -34.15 11.78 7.37
C ALA A 503 -35.41 11.51 6.54
N ILE A 504 -35.33 10.67 5.52
CA ILE A 504 -36.46 10.34 4.63
C ILE A 504 -37.29 9.17 5.17
N LEU A 505 -36.61 8.09 5.61
CA LEU A 505 -37.28 6.83 5.98
C LEU A 505 -37.02 6.38 7.43
N GLY A 506 -36.37 7.19 8.25
CA GLY A 506 -36.05 6.82 9.62
C GLY A 506 -35.13 5.59 9.68
N LEU A 507 -35.39 4.68 10.61
CA LEU A 507 -34.61 3.47 10.82
C LEU A 507 -34.62 2.54 9.59
N TYR A 508 -35.71 2.48 8.87
CA TYR A 508 -35.82 1.71 7.64
C TYR A 508 -34.83 2.21 6.59
N GLY A 509 -34.67 3.53 6.46
CA GLY A 509 -33.67 4.15 5.58
C GLY A 509 -32.23 3.79 5.97
N VAL A 510 -31.94 3.78 7.27
CA VAL A 510 -30.61 3.35 7.77
C VAL A 510 -30.32 1.89 7.43
N VAL A 511 -31.30 0.99 7.65
CA VAL A 511 -31.16 -0.43 7.31
C VAL A 511 -30.96 -0.61 5.80
N LEU A 512 -31.74 0.09 4.98
CA LEU A 512 -31.60 0.03 3.51
C LEU A 512 -30.24 0.55 3.06
N PHE A 513 -29.76 1.64 3.63
CA PHE A 513 -28.43 2.18 3.38
C PHE A 513 -27.33 1.15 3.69
N ILE A 514 -27.39 0.49 4.86
CA ILE A 514 -26.44 -0.56 5.25
C ILE A 514 -26.49 -1.73 4.26
N LEU A 515 -27.66 -2.19 3.86
CA LEU A 515 -27.81 -3.29 2.90
C LEU A 515 -27.22 -2.94 1.53
N LEU A 516 -27.46 -1.72 1.05
CA LEU A 516 -26.86 -1.24 -0.22
C LEU A 516 -25.35 -1.16 -0.13
N LEU A 517 -24.84 -0.64 1.00
CA LEU A 517 -23.41 -0.54 1.26
C LEU A 517 -22.75 -1.93 1.30
N CYS A 518 -23.32 -2.87 2.06
CA CYS A 518 -22.82 -4.25 2.12
C CYS A 518 -22.88 -4.95 0.75
N SER A 519 -23.93 -4.71 -0.03
CA SER A 519 -24.05 -5.24 -1.39
C SER A 519 -22.99 -4.66 -2.33
N HIS A 520 -22.69 -3.36 -2.23
CA HIS A 520 -21.64 -2.73 -3.01
C HIS A 520 -20.26 -3.32 -2.64
N LEU A 521 -19.93 -3.36 -1.35
CA LEU A 521 -18.68 -3.90 -0.85
C LEU A 521 -18.46 -5.38 -1.25
N ALA A 522 -19.53 -6.20 -1.19
CA ALA A 522 -19.45 -7.62 -1.57
C ALA A 522 -19.21 -7.84 -3.07
N ARG A 523 -19.50 -6.84 -3.91
CA ARG A 523 -19.27 -6.90 -5.37
C ARG A 523 -17.91 -6.36 -5.77
N LEU A 524 -17.31 -5.56 -4.90
CA LEU A 524 -16.04 -4.91 -5.16
C LEU A 524 -14.90 -5.93 -5.13
N GLN A 525 -13.94 -5.75 -6.02
CA GLN A 525 -12.73 -6.55 -6.13
C GLN A 525 -11.51 -5.64 -6.19
N SER A 526 -10.35 -6.16 -5.84
CA SER A 526 -9.05 -5.54 -6.04
C SER A 526 -8.14 -6.56 -6.69
N PHE A 527 -7.75 -6.34 -7.95
CA PHE A 527 -6.92 -7.25 -8.75
C PHE A 527 -7.43 -8.71 -8.72
N GLY A 528 -8.75 -8.89 -8.87
CA GLY A 528 -9.38 -10.20 -8.85
C GLY A 528 -9.59 -10.83 -7.47
N VAL A 529 -9.14 -10.18 -6.38
CA VAL A 529 -9.39 -10.62 -5.01
C VAL A 529 -10.64 -9.93 -4.48
N PRO A 530 -11.62 -10.68 -3.89
CA PRO A 530 -12.81 -10.07 -3.31
C PRO A 530 -12.46 -9.10 -2.18
N TYR A 531 -12.97 -7.87 -2.26
CA TYR A 531 -12.59 -6.76 -1.38
C TYR A 531 -12.94 -6.98 0.10
N VAL A 532 -14.04 -7.69 0.39
CA VAL A 532 -14.49 -7.98 1.77
C VAL A 532 -13.94 -9.32 2.28
N SER A 533 -12.99 -9.94 1.54
CA SER A 533 -12.33 -11.16 2.02
C SER A 533 -11.65 -10.90 3.38
N PRO A 534 -11.72 -11.86 4.33
CA PRO A 534 -12.20 -13.24 4.25
C PRO A 534 -13.69 -13.43 4.62
N SER A 535 -14.46 -12.35 4.80
CA SER A 535 -15.89 -12.46 5.16
C SER A 535 -16.73 -12.97 4.00
N VAL A 536 -16.43 -12.52 2.78
CA VAL A 536 -17.08 -12.96 1.56
C VAL A 536 -16.01 -13.20 0.47
N PRO A 537 -15.83 -14.45 -0.01
CA PRO A 537 -16.40 -15.70 0.48
C PRO A 537 -15.91 -16.07 1.89
N TYR A 538 -16.77 -16.72 2.67
CA TYR A 538 -16.47 -17.07 4.05
C TYR A 538 -15.35 -18.12 4.15
N ARG A 539 -14.25 -17.79 4.86
CA ARG A 539 -13.05 -18.63 4.99
C ARG A 539 -12.52 -18.59 6.42
N LEU A 540 -12.84 -19.61 7.21
CA LEU A 540 -12.43 -19.73 8.63
C LEU A 540 -10.92 -19.68 8.86
N SER A 541 -10.11 -20.17 7.92
CA SER A 541 -8.65 -20.16 8.05
C SER A 541 -8.09 -18.74 8.19
N ASP A 542 -8.68 -17.79 7.46
CA ASP A 542 -8.17 -16.41 7.35
C ASP A 542 -8.78 -15.49 8.42
N TRP A 543 -9.81 -15.95 9.16
CA TRP A 543 -10.42 -15.22 10.28
C TRP A 543 -9.47 -15.00 11.46
N LYS A 544 -8.39 -15.81 11.56
CA LYS A 544 -7.35 -15.69 12.61
C LYS A 544 -6.63 -14.35 12.57
N ASP A 545 -6.74 -13.60 11.47
CA ASP A 545 -6.12 -12.28 11.30
C ASP A 545 -7.11 -11.22 10.78
N PHE A 546 -8.40 -11.46 10.89
CA PHE A 546 -9.44 -10.53 10.48
C PHE A 546 -9.85 -9.58 11.64
N LEU A 547 -10.79 -9.99 12.47
CA LEU A 547 -11.21 -9.26 13.67
C LEU A 547 -10.33 -9.59 14.89
N ILE A 548 -9.96 -10.85 15.00
CA ILE A 548 -9.14 -11.37 16.09
C ILE A 548 -7.73 -11.56 15.55
N ARG A 549 -6.76 -10.92 16.18
CA ARG A 549 -5.35 -11.19 15.90
C ARG A 549 -4.90 -12.40 16.73
N ALA A 550 -4.77 -13.56 16.10
CA ALA A 550 -4.28 -14.75 16.77
C ALA A 550 -2.80 -14.62 17.21
N PRO A 551 -2.34 -15.35 18.24
CA PRO A 551 -0.92 -15.41 18.57
C PRO A 551 -0.06 -15.83 17.36
N MET A 552 1.15 -15.26 17.22
CA MET A 552 2.05 -15.56 16.09
C MET A 552 2.35 -17.06 15.92
N SER A 553 2.36 -17.83 17.02
CA SER A 553 2.54 -19.28 16.99
C SER A 553 1.41 -20.03 16.27
N MET A 554 0.21 -19.43 16.19
CA MET A 554 -0.96 -20.00 15.52
C MET A 554 -1.11 -19.52 14.07
N MET A 555 -0.35 -18.48 13.66
CA MET A 555 -0.37 -17.90 12.31
C MET A 555 0.66 -18.60 11.41
N LYS A 556 0.52 -19.92 11.24
CA LYS A 556 1.48 -20.75 10.49
C LYS A 556 1.31 -20.67 8.98
N LYS A 557 0.13 -20.25 8.50
CA LYS A 557 -0.18 -20.16 7.07
C LYS A 557 -0.39 -18.73 6.62
N ARG A 558 -0.05 -18.45 5.36
CA ARG A 558 -0.36 -17.19 4.69
C ARG A 558 -1.84 -17.10 4.34
N PRO A 559 -2.40 -15.88 4.15
CA PRO A 559 -3.81 -15.72 3.77
C PRO A 559 -4.11 -16.42 2.45
N TYR A 560 -5.06 -17.35 2.46
CA TYR A 560 -5.42 -18.12 1.29
C TYR A 560 -6.05 -17.26 0.18
N MET A 561 -6.62 -16.12 0.54
CA MET A 561 -7.25 -15.20 -0.43
C MET A 561 -6.27 -14.69 -1.49
N MET A 562 -4.97 -14.60 -1.20
CA MET A 562 -3.92 -14.21 -2.15
C MET A 562 -3.47 -15.37 -3.03
N LYS A 563 -3.88 -16.62 -2.75
CA LYS A 563 -3.42 -17.84 -3.41
C LYS A 563 -1.89 -17.88 -3.54
N PRO A 564 -1.14 -17.69 -2.42
CA PRO A 564 0.30 -17.63 -2.48
C PRO A 564 0.88 -18.98 -2.93
N GLN A 565 2.02 -18.94 -3.65
CA GLN A 565 2.72 -20.15 -4.10
C GLN A 565 3.21 -20.97 -2.90
N ASP A 566 3.88 -20.32 -1.95
CA ASP A 566 4.21 -20.93 -0.66
C ASP A 566 3.15 -20.52 0.38
N GLN A 567 2.41 -21.51 0.89
CA GLN A 567 1.33 -21.29 1.86
C GLN A 567 1.82 -21.25 3.31
N ASP A 568 3.00 -21.75 3.60
CA ASP A 568 3.48 -21.91 4.95
C ASP A 568 4.40 -20.75 5.38
N ARG A 569 4.07 -20.09 6.50
CA ARG A 569 4.93 -19.04 7.11
C ARG A 569 6.11 -19.63 7.90
N LYS A 570 6.01 -20.91 8.32
CA LYS A 570 7.05 -21.66 9.03
C LYS A 570 7.14 -23.05 8.41
N LYS A 571 8.32 -23.38 7.99
CA LYS A 571 8.74 -24.76 7.71
C LYS A 571 9.15 -25.45 8.99
#